data_63c900cf44e72b3ce4da952e5852a796
#
_entry.id   63c900cf44e72b3ce4da952e5852a796
#
_cell.length_a   1.000
_cell.length_b   1.000
_cell.length_c   1.000
_cell.angle_alpha   90.00
_cell.angle_beta   90.00
_cell.angle_gamma   90.00
#
_symmetry.space_group_name_H-M   'P 1'
#
loop_
_entity.id
_entity.type
_entity.pdbx_description
1 polymer ?
#
loop_
_entity_poly.entity_id
_entity_poly.type
_entity_poly.pdbx_seq_one_letter_code
_entity_poly.pdbx_strand_id
1 'polypeptide(L)'
;MHTCVHRYFLXNDISIILPKKPKFNKWKQNAITVAAGNGEGQELNQLKRPTGIFIDKNKNIFIADCLNNRVIEWKYNAKEGQIIAGGNGEGDKMDQLHRPGQVIVDQENHSIIIADCENRRVVQWLNQKQQILIDDIHCCGLAMDKHGFLYVSDSIKDEVRRWKIGEYDNEGIVVAGGNEEGDQLNQLNSPGSIFVDEDQSVYVSDAENHRVMKWIKDAKEGTIVAGGNGEGESLNQLSEPYGVFVDDLGQIYVADFGNDRIMRWCEGEEEGEIVVGGNSEENQLNGPIGLSFDEEGDLYVTDYGNHRIVKFETI
;
A
#
# COMPACT_ATOMS: atom_id res chain seq x y z
N MET A 1 -7.18 -25.12 -8.68
CA MET A 1 -8.07 -23.96 -8.46
C MET A 1 -8.52 -23.97 -7.02
N HIS A 2 -7.91 -23.16 -6.21
CA HIS A 2 -8.30 -23.01 -4.81
C HIS A 2 -9.23 -21.79 -4.71
N THR A 3 -10.45 -22.02 -4.25
CA THR A 3 -11.41 -20.95 -3.97
C THR A 3 -11.32 -20.59 -2.50
N CYS A 4 -11.14 -19.31 -2.21
CA CYS A 4 -11.18 -18.82 -0.84
C CYS A 4 -12.54 -19.14 -0.21
N VAL A 5 -12.57 -19.93 0.85
CA VAL A 5 -13.79 -20.29 1.57
C VAL A 5 -13.75 -19.71 2.98
N HIS A 6 -14.59 -18.74 3.24
CA HIS A 6 -14.77 -18.21 4.61
C HIS A 6 -15.55 -19.23 5.45
N ARG A 7 -14.96 -19.73 6.54
CA ARG A 7 -15.65 -20.57 7.53
C ARG A 7 -16.20 -19.71 8.66
N TYR A 8 -17.50 -19.46 8.64
CA TYR A 8 -18.20 -18.93 9.81
C TYR A 8 -18.84 -20.09 10.61
N PHE A 9 -18.46 -20.23 11.88
CA PHE A 9 -19.12 -21.17 12.80
C PHE A 9 -20.32 -20.49 13.45
N LEU A 10 -21.51 -20.79 12.96
CA LEU A 10 -22.72 -20.52 13.68
C LEU A 10 -23.61 -21.76 13.72
N UNK A 11 -24.02 -22.03 14.64
CA UNK A 11 -24.69 -23.21 14.87
C UNK A 11 -26.09 -23.25 14.34
N ASN A 12 -26.30 -24.08 13.93
CA ASN A 12 -27.61 -24.64 13.73
C ASN A 12 -28.48 -24.10 12.59
N ASP A 13 -27.93 -23.55 11.55
CA ASP A 13 -28.67 -23.45 10.28
C ASP A 13 -27.71 -23.84 9.14
N ILE A 14 -28.03 -24.96 8.49
CA ILE A 14 -27.36 -25.39 7.28
C ILE A 14 -27.89 -24.52 6.14
N SER A 15 -27.45 -23.27 6.06
CA SER A 15 -27.56 -22.52 4.83
C SER A 15 -26.32 -22.85 4.00
N ILE A 16 -26.52 -23.45 2.84
CA ILE A 16 -25.48 -23.65 1.85
C ILE A 16 -25.08 -22.24 1.39
N ILE A 17 -24.02 -21.71 1.99
CA ILE A 17 -23.43 -20.47 1.50
C ILE A 17 -22.66 -20.86 0.24
N LEU A 18 -23.23 -20.57 -0.91
CA LEU A 18 -22.51 -20.69 -2.17
C LEU A 18 -21.28 -19.78 -2.09
N PRO A 19 -20.10 -20.30 -2.42
CA PRO A 19 -18.90 -19.43 -2.42
C PRO A 19 -19.15 -18.25 -3.35
N LYS A 20 -18.96 -17.05 -2.85
CA LYS A 20 -18.96 -15.85 -3.70
C LYS A 20 -17.85 -16.04 -4.73
N LYS A 21 -18.17 -15.85 -5.99
CA LYS A 21 -17.13 -15.83 -7.02
C LYS A 21 -16.17 -14.71 -6.67
N PRO A 22 -14.85 -14.98 -6.73
CA PRO A 22 -13.88 -13.90 -6.52
C PRO A 22 -14.18 -12.76 -7.49
N LYS A 23 -14.15 -11.55 -7.01
CA LYS A 23 -14.39 -10.36 -7.83
C LYS A 23 -13.30 -10.22 -8.90
N PHE A 24 -12.08 -10.63 -8.56
CA PHE A 24 -10.94 -10.57 -9.45
C PHE A 24 -10.25 -11.94 -9.44
N ASN A 25 -10.30 -12.63 -10.56
CA ASN A 25 -9.76 -13.99 -10.64
C ASN A 25 -8.34 -14.05 -11.24
N LYS A 26 -8.14 -13.34 -12.32
CA LYS A 26 -6.87 -13.40 -13.08
C LYS A 26 -6.62 -12.08 -13.79
N TRP A 27 -5.35 -11.83 -14.06
CA TRP A 27 -4.89 -10.66 -14.80
C TRP A 27 -4.12 -11.10 -16.02
N LYS A 28 -4.23 -10.31 -17.09
CA LYS A 28 -3.36 -10.46 -18.25
C LYS A 28 -1.93 -10.28 -17.77
N GLN A 29 -1.04 -11.11 -18.26
CA GLN A 29 0.36 -11.06 -17.81
C GLN A 29 1.15 -9.92 -18.48
N ASN A 30 0.64 -9.31 -19.54
CA ASN A 30 1.31 -8.20 -20.22
C ASN A 30 1.06 -6.89 -19.49
N ALA A 31 2.11 -6.30 -18.95
CA ALA A 31 2.06 -5.01 -18.29
C ALA A 31 1.84 -3.88 -19.30
N ILE A 32 0.90 -2.99 -19.01
CA ILE A 32 0.67 -1.76 -19.79
C ILE A 32 1.24 -0.59 -18.99
N THR A 33 2.22 0.12 -19.52
CA THR A 33 2.72 1.33 -18.86
C THR A 33 1.64 2.42 -18.97
N VAL A 34 1.16 2.92 -17.84
CA VAL A 34 0.08 3.91 -17.75
C VAL A 34 0.55 5.28 -17.25
N ALA A 35 1.73 5.33 -16.64
CA ALA A 35 2.35 6.60 -16.27
C ALA A 35 3.86 6.48 -16.40
N ALA A 36 4.49 7.51 -16.94
CA ALA A 36 5.93 7.57 -17.21
C ALA A 36 6.39 6.53 -18.25
N GLY A 37 7.47 5.76 -17.97
CA GLY A 37 8.00 4.79 -18.94
C GLY A 37 8.99 5.39 -19.95
N ASN A 38 9.39 6.64 -19.74
CA ASN A 38 10.36 7.36 -20.59
C ASN A 38 11.73 7.44 -19.91
N GLY A 39 12.03 6.43 -19.08
CA GLY A 39 13.27 6.39 -18.30
C GLY A 39 13.20 7.25 -17.04
N GLU A 40 14.23 7.11 -16.20
CA GLU A 40 14.37 7.88 -14.98
C GLU A 40 14.55 9.37 -15.30
N GLY A 41 13.81 10.25 -14.59
CA GLY A 41 13.99 11.69 -14.80
C GLY A 41 12.99 12.55 -14.07
N GLN A 42 13.06 13.88 -14.31
CA GLN A 42 12.26 14.88 -13.61
C GLN A 42 11.18 15.53 -14.50
N GLU A 43 11.17 15.20 -15.79
CA GLU A 43 10.15 15.76 -16.70
C GLU A 43 8.76 15.31 -16.28
N LEU A 44 7.70 15.95 -16.80
CA LEU A 44 6.33 15.61 -16.41
C LEU A 44 5.87 14.25 -16.95
N ASN A 45 6.60 13.68 -17.91
CA ASN A 45 6.36 12.35 -18.43
C ASN A 45 7.39 11.31 -17.92
N GLN A 46 8.08 11.64 -16.84
CA GLN A 46 9.08 10.77 -16.19
C GLN A 46 8.82 10.69 -14.69
N LEU A 47 9.30 9.62 -14.07
CA LEU A 47 9.31 9.42 -12.62
C LEU A 47 10.72 9.01 -12.17
N LYS A 48 10.97 9.10 -10.88
CA LYS A 48 12.22 8.65 -10.28
C LYS A 48 11.94 7.90 -8.99
N ARG A 49 12.04 6.56 -9.06
CA ARG A 49 11.79 5.67 -7.92
C ARG A 49 10.43 5.97 -7.28
N PRO A 50 9.33 5.83 -8.04
CA PRO A 50 7.98 6.04 -7.47
C PRO A 50 7.68 4.98 -6.41
N THR A 51 6.99 5.36 -5.35
CA THR A 51 6.69 4.47 -4.20
C THR A 51 5.18 4.28 -4.03
N GLY A 52 4.50 5.16 -3.32
CA GLY A 52 3.07 5.04 -3.06
C GLY A 52 2.19 5.44 -4.23
N ILE A 53 1.05 4.78 -4.33
CA ILE A 53 0.09 5.00 -5.41
C ILE A 53 -1.34 5.00 -4.84
N PHE A 54 -2.19 5.87 -5.37
CA PHE A 54 -3.62 5.90 -5.10
C PHE A 54 -4.37 6.09 -6.42
N ILE A 55 -5.45 5.34 -6.63
CA ILE A 55 -6.28 5.44 -7.84
C ILE A 55 -7.65 5.96 -7.42
N ASP A 56 -8.11 7.03 -8.07
CA ASP A 56 -9.46 7.55 -7.81
C ASP A 56 -10.52 6.89 -8.72
N LYS A 57 -11.79 7.16 -8.46
CA LYS A 57 -12.93 6.62 -9.24
C LYS A 57 -12.91 7.04 -10.71
N ASN A 58 -12.15 8.07 -11.08
CA ASN A 58 -12.00 8.52 -12.47
C ASN A 58 -10.76 7.90 -13.12
N LYS A 59 -10.09 6.97 -12.43
CA LYS A 59 -8.84 6.32 -12.83
C LYS A 59 -7.66 7.29 -12.93
N ASN A 60 -7.73 8.43 -12.25
CA ASN A 60 -6.55 9.28 -12.09
C ASN A 60 -5.62 8.62 -11.07
N ILE A 61 -4.32 8.67 -11.37
CA ILE A 61 -3.29 8.02 -10.58
C ILE A 61 -2.54 9.11 -9.81
N PHE A 62 -2.51 8.98 -8.48
CA PHE A 62 -1.73 9.86 -7.62
C PHE A 62 -0.48 9.10 -7.22
N ILE A 63 0.68 9.67 -7.46
CA ILE A 63 1.97 8.97 -7.38
C ILE A 63 2.93 9.75 -6.49
N ALA A 64 3.45 9.09 -5.46
CA ALA A 64 4.59 9.60 -4.69
C ALA A 64 5.85 9.37 -5.53
N ASP A 65 6.34 10.41 -6.18
CA ASP A 65 7.53 10.40 -7.05
C ASP A 65 8.75 10.68 -6.16
N CYS A 66 9.13 9.66 -5.42
CA CYS A 66 9.97 9.70 -4.21
C CYS A 66 11.26 10.50 -4.40
N LEU A 67 12.11 10.09 -5.33
CA LEU A 67 13.41 10.76 -5.51
C LEU A 67 13.33 12.07 -6.31
N ASN A 68 12.15 12.46 -6.77
CA ASN A 68 11.90 13.81 -7.30
C ASN A 68 11.23 14.72 -6.25
N ASN A 69 10.99 14.22 -5.04
CA ASN A 69 10.46 15.00 -3.92
C ASN A 69 9.15 15.72 -4.29
N ARG A 70 8.23 14.96 -4.94
CA ARG A 70 6.96 15.52 -5.40
C ARG A 70 5.87 14.45 -5.42
N VAL A 71 4.61 14.90 -5.45
CA VAL A 71 3.47 14.04 -5.78
C VAL A 71 2.92 14.51 -7.12
N ILE A 72 2.66 13.55 -8.02
CA ILE A 72 2.14 13.79 -9.36
C ILE A 72 0.74 13.18 -9.48
N GLU A 73 -0.21 13.94 -10.01
CA GLU A 73 -1.48 13.43 -10.51
C GLU A 73 -1.32 13.10 -12.00
N TRP A 74 -1.61 11.86 -12.37
CA TRP A 74 -1.62 11.42 -13.76
C TRP A 74 -3.04 11.12 -14.17
N LYS A 75 -3.64 12.00 -14.96
CA LYS A 75 -5.03 11.85 -15.42
C LYS A 75 -5.16 10.66 -16.36
N TYR A 76 -6.32 10.03 -16.32
CA TYR A 76 -6.60 8.87 -17.16
C TYR A 76 -6.26 9.15 -18.62
N ASN A 77 -5.44 8.29 -19.24
CA ASN A 77 -4.95 8.41 -20.62
C ASN A 77 -4.09 9.66 -20.92
N ALA A 78 -3.63 10.40 -19.91
CA ALA A 78 -2.73 11.54 -20.15
C ALA A 78 -1.34 11.06 -20.56
N LYS A 79 -0.63 11.89 -21.31
CA LYS A 79 0.75 11.60 -21.75
C LYS A 79 1.79 12.10 -20.74
N GLU A 80 1.38 12.96 -19.84
CA GLU A 80 2.24 13.54 -18.80
C GLU A 80 1.40 13.82 -17.56
N GLY A 81 2.07 13.88 -16.42
CA GLY A 81 1.43 14.16 -15.14
C GLY A 81 1.44 15.65 -14.80
N GLN A 82 0.81 15.98 -13.70
CA GLN A 82 0.77 17.33 -13.14
C GLN A 82 1.29 17.25 -11.70
N ILE A 83 2.25 18.12 -11.35
CA ILE A 83 2.73 18.20 -9.96
C ILE A 83 1.60 18.83 -9.11
N ILE A 84 1.21 18.15 -8.06
CA ILE A 84 0.12 18.59 -7.16
C ILE A 84 0.62 18.87 -5.75
N ALA A 85 1.83 18.40 -5.40
CA ALA A 85 2.47 18.71 -4.12
C ALA A 85 3.99 18.60 -4.27
N GLY A 86 4.73 19.41 -3.56
CA GLY A 86 6.20 19.41 -3.63
C GLY A 86 6.71 19.94 -4.95
N GLY A 87 7.85 19.40 -5.40
CA GLY A 87 8.47 19.80 -6.68
C GLY A 87 9.26 21.10 -6.62
N ASN A 88 9.40 21.69 -5.43
CA ASN A 88 10.19 22.91 -5.21
C ASN A 88 11.58 22.59 -4.63
N GLY A 89 12.11 21.42 -5.01
CA GLY A 89 13.35 20.88 -4.47
C GLY A 89 13.14 20.12 -3.15
N GLU A 90 14.16 19.39 -2.78
CA GLU A 90 14.21 18.67 -1.51
C GLU A 90 14.24 19.66 -0.35
N GLY A 91 13.46 19.41 0.70
CA GLY A 91 13.49 20.28 1.88
C GLY A 91 12.28 20.10 2.80
N ASP A 92 12.30 20.85 3.90
CA ASP A 92 11.32 20.78 4.98
C ASP A 92 10.32 21.95 5.01
N LYS A 93 10.40 22.88 4.08
CA LYS A 93 9.42 23.98 3.99
C LYS A 93 8.04 23.42 3.68
N MET A 94 7.01 24.22 3.92
CA MET A 94 5.63 23.78 3.71
C MET A 94 5.31 23.41 2.26
N ASP A 95 6.01 24.01 1.29
CA ASP A 95 5.84 23.73 -0.13
C ASP A 95 6.88 22.75 -0.69
N GLN A 96 7.68 22.15 0.19
CA GLN A 96 8.70 21.14 -0.16
C GLN A 96 8.36 19.79 0.45
N LEU A 97 8.89 18.73 -0.15
CA LEU A 97 8.81 17.35 0.36
C LEU A 97 10.24 16.77 0.37
N HIS A 98 10.44 15.71 1.15
CA HIS A 98 11.68 14.96 1.13
C HIS A 98 11.37 13.46 1.12
N ARG A 99 11.53 12.85 -0.04
CA ARG A 99 11.25 11.43 -0.31
C ARG A 99 9.86 11.00 0.17
N PRO A 100 8.79 11.57 -0.41
CA PRO A 100 7.44 11.12 -0.05
C PRO A 100 7.27 9.64 -0.34
N GLY A 101 6.76 8.90 0.66
CA GLY A 101 6.62 7.44 0.58
C GLY A 101 5.24 6.99 0.13
N GLN A 102 4.19 7.61 0.66
CA GLN A 102 2.81 7.22 0.36
C GLN A 102 1.95 8.45 0.15
N VAL A 103 0.91 8.30 -0.66
CA VAL A 103 -0.11 9.33 -0.90
C VAL A 103 -1.49 8.70 -0.85
N ILE A 104 -2.42 9.35 -0.18
CA ILE A 104 -3.85 9.00 -0.22
C ILE A 104 -4.65 10.27 -0.49
N VAL A 105 -5.84 10.08 -1.05
CA VAL A 105 -6.74 11.21 -1.37
C VAL A 105 -8.03 11.04 -0.58
N ASP A 106 -8.34 12.04 0.21
CA ASP A 106 -9.65 12.14 0.86
C ASP A 106 -10.68 12.52 -0.22
N GLN A 107 -11.51 11.58 -0.61
CA GLN A 107 -12.44 11.77 -1.70
C GLN A 107 -13.62 12.70 -1.35
N GLU A 108 -13.84 13.01 -0.08
CA GLU A 108 -14.90 13.91 0.34
C GLU A 108 -14.53 15.38 0.11
N ASN A 109 -13.29 15.75 0.44
CA ASN A 109 -12.85 17.15 0.33
C ASN A 109 -11.75 17.36 -0.71
N HIS A 110 -11.29 16.28 -1.35
CA HIS A 110 -10.22 16.27 -2.34
C HIS A 110 -8.87 16.73 -1.79
N SER A 111 -8.64 16.56 -0.50
CA SER A 111 -7.32 16.82 0.07
C SER A 111 -6.40 15.63 -0.17
N ILE A 112 -5.12 15.93 -0.33
CA ILE A 112 -4.07 14.94 -0.53
C ILE A 112 -3.31 14.83 0.78
N ILE A 113 -3.20 13.62 1.32
CA ILE A 113 -2.44 13.34 2.55
C ILE A 113 -1.19 12.56 2.13
N ILE A 114 -0.03 13.01 2.59
CA ILE A 114 1.27 12.53 2.10
C ILE A 114 2.14 12.14 3.31
N ALA A 115 2.72 10.96 3.25
CA ALA A 115 3.83 10.57 4.14
C ALA A 115 5.10 11.23 3.60
N ASP A 116 5.56 12.28 4.26
CA ASP A 116 6.75 13.05 3.91
C ASP A 116 7.92 12.48 4.73
N CYS A 117 8.39 11.31 4.32
CA CYS A 117 9.13 10.33 5.13
C CYS A 117 10.40 10.91 5.76
N GLU A 118 11.29 11.46 4.95
CA GLU A 118 12.59 11.97 5.45
C GLU A 118 12.43 13.27 6.24
N ASN A 119 11.28 13.96 6.09
CA ASN A 119 10.94 15.09 6.96
C ASN A 119 10.22 14.63 8.23
N ARG A 120 9.97 13.35 8.39
CA ARG A 120 9.36 12.74 9.57
C ARG A 120 8.00 13.36 9.91
N ARG A 121 7.15 13.56 8.88
CA ARG A 121 5.84 14.20 9.09
C ARG A 121 4.79 13.69 8.11
N VAL A 122 3.54 13.76 8.50
CA VAL A 122 2.40 13.58 7.60
C VAL A 122 1.83 14.97 7.30
N VAL A 123 1.69 15.28 6.00
CA VAL A 123 1.21 16.61 5.57
C VAL A 123 -0.06 16.48 4.75
N GLN A 124 -0.91 17.49 4.83
CA GLN A 124 -2.11 17.61 4.01
C GLN A 124 -1.98 18.79 3.05
N TRP A 125 -2.34 18.56 1.79
CA TRP A 125 -2.47 19.60 0.77
C TRP A 125 -3.96 19.73 0.41
N LEU A 126 -4.53 20.92 0.60
CA LEU A 126 -5.92 21.21 0.27
C LEU A 126 -6.01 22.62 -0.34
N ASN A 127 -6.42 22.72 -1.63
CA ASN A 127 -6.63 24.01 -2.29
C ASN A 127 -5.42 24.96 -2.16
N GLN A 128 -4.21 24.42 -2.39
CA GLN A 128 -2.93 25.13 -2.28
C GLN A 128 -2.56 25.57 -0.85
N LYS A 129 -3.30 25.11 0.14
CA LYS A 129 -2.94 25.28 1.55
C LYS A 129 -2.33 23.98 2.05
N GLN A 130 -1.23 24.10 2.78
CA GLN A 130 -0.53 22.97 3.37
C GLN A 130 -0.63 23.06 4.89
N GLN A 131 -0.74 21.90 5.50
CA GLN A 131 -0.63 21.81 6.96
C GLN A 131 0.05 20.50 7.35
N ILE A 132 0.82 20.54 8.43
CA ILE A 132 1.35 19.34 9.06
C ILE A 132 0.20 18.76 9.91
N LEU A 133 -0.15 17.50 9.64
CA LEU A 133 -1.14 16.78 10.44
C LEU A 133 -0.46 16.11 11.65
N ILE A 134 0.64 15.42 11.39
CA ILE A 134 1.39 14.66 12.41
C ILE A 134 2.86 14.98 12.21
N ASP A 135 3.55 15.31 13.29
CA ASP A 135 4.97 15.62 13.28
C ASP A 135 5.75 14.55 14.07
N ASP A 136 7.04 14.46 13.84
CA ASP A 136 7.97 13.55 14.52
C ASP A 136 7.56 12.06 14.41
N ILE A 137 7.19 11.63 13.19
CA ILE A 137 6.84 10.24 12.88
C ILE A 137 7.59 9.77 11.63
N HIS A 138 8.28 8.63 11.71
CA HIS A 138 8.97 8.02 10.57
C HIS A 138 7.96 7.28 9.68
N CYS A 139 7.10 8.07 9.04
CA CYS A 139 5.92 7.56 8.33
C CYS A 139 6.31 6.87 7.00
N CYS A 140 5.84 5.65 6.81
CA CYS A 140 6.01 4.92 5.55
C CYS A 140 4.67 4.64 4.87
N GLY A 141 3.73 4.06 5.60
CA GLY A 141 2.40 3.71 5.08
C GLY A 141 1.32 4.63 5.63
N LEU A 142 0.29 4.88 4.82
CA LEU A 142 -0.91 5.65 5.19
C LEU A 142 -2.15 4.87 4.79
N ALA A 143 -3.16 4.88 5.63
CA ALA A 143 -4.49 4.40 5.28
C ALA A 143 -5.56 5.26 5.96
N MET A 144 -6.73 5.35 5.35
CA MET A 144 -7.91 5.99 5.97
C MET A 144 -9.06 5.01 5.98
N ASP A 145 -9.81 4.99 7.08
CA ASP A 145 -11.02 4.18 7.15
C ASP A 145 -12.30 5.03 6.95
N LYS A 146 -13.41 4.36 6.67
CA LYS A 146 -14.73 5.01 6.51
C LYS A 146 -15.28 5.61 7.80
N HIS A 147 -14.64 5.35 8.95
CA HIS A 147 -15.07 5.87 10.25
C HIS A 147 -14.36 7.17 10.62
N GLY A 148 -13.52 7.69 9.71
CA GLY A 148 -12.82 8.95 9.88
C GLY A 148 -11.57 8.84 10.75
N PHE A 149 -10.80 7.77 10.56
CA PHE A 149 -9.49 7.63 11.18
C PHE A 149 -8.40 7.56 10.12
N LEU A 150 -7.29 8.22 10.41
CA LEU A 150 -6.04 8.13 9.65
C LEU A 150 -5.10 7.20 10.40
N TYR A 151 -4.54 6.24 9.69
CA TYR A 151 -3.57 5.27 10.21
C TYR A 151 -2.22 5.55 9.56
N VAL A 152 -1.15 5.47 10.36
CA VAL A 152 0.22 5.71 9.90
C VAL A 152 1.14 4.64 10.49
N SER A 153 1.96 4.01 9.66
CA SER A 153 3.04 3.15 10.14
C SER A 153 4.26 4.00 10.48
N ASP A 154 4.91 3.71 11.60
CA ASP A 154 6.17 4.32 12.03
C ASP A 154 7.27 3.25 11.97
N SER A 155 8.15 3.36 11.00
CA SER A 155 9.17 2.34 10.72
C SER A 155 10.33 2.31 11.73
N ILE A 156 10.43 3.32 12.58
CA ILE A 156 11.49 3.39 13.62
C ILE A 156 10.95 2.96 14.99
N LYS A 157 9.66 3.20 15.23
CA LYS A 157 9.03 2.76 16.48
C LYS A 157 8.38 1.38 16.34
N ASP A 158 8.43 0.80 15.17
CA ASP A 158 7.89 -0.54 14.87
C ASP A 158 6.43 -0.67 15.30
N GLU A 159 5.62 0.31 14.86
CA GLU A 159 4.21 0.38 15.25
C GLU A 159 3.34 1.00 14.17
N VAL A 160 2.03 0.79 14.29
CA VAL A 160 1.02 1.54 13.54
C VAL A 160 0.19 2.31 14.55
N ARG A 161 0.00 3.60 14.29
CA ARG A 161 -0.89 4.44 15.10
C ARG A 161 -2.06 4.94 14.29
N ARG A 162 -3.16 5.24 14.99
CA ARG A 162 -4.32 5.88 14.35
C ARG A 162 -4.70 7.17 15.07
N TRP A 163 -5.21 8.13 14.30
CA TRP A 163 -5.73 9.41 14.77
C TRP A 163 -7.13 9.60 14.22
N LYS A 164 -8.00 10.22 15.02
CA LYS A 164 -9.29 10.69 14.50
C LYS A 164 -9.01 11.88 13.57
N ILE A 165 -9.57 11.87 12.37
CA ILE A 165 -9.37 12.95 11.39
C ILE A 165 -9.81 14.29 12.02
N GLY A 166 -8.90 15.27 11.98
CA GLY A 166 -9.09 16.58 12.60
C GLY A 166 -8.66 16.68 14.06
N GLU A 167 -8.23 15.57 14.69
CA GLU A 167 -7.80 15.54 16.10
C GLU A 167 -6.36 15.05 16.19
N TYR A 168 -5.41 15.84 15.69
CA TYR A 168 -4.00 15.47 15.59
C TYR A 168 -3.12 16.00 16.73
N ASP A 169 -3.69 16.75 17.69
CA ASP A 169 -2.96 17.35 18.82
C ASP A 169 -2.65 16.34 19.95
N ASN A 170 -2.51 15.07 19.60
CA ASN A 170 -2.24 13.98 20.55
C ASN A 170 -1.32 12.96 19.90
N GLU A 171 -0.82 12.01 20.69
CA GLU A 171 0.13 10.99 20.22
C GLU A 171 -0.49 9.90 19.35
N GLY A 172 -1.82 9.93 19.14
CA GLY A 172 -2.50 8.83 18.46
C GLY A 172 -2.57 7.58 19.34
N ILE A 173 -3.25 6.55 18.82
CA ILE A 173 -3.43 5.28 19.52
C ILE A 173 -2.68 4.20 18.76
N VAL A 174 -1.79 3.47 19.44
CA VAL A 174 -1.10 2.31 18.84
C VAL A 174 -2.15 1.23 18.59
N VAL A 175 -2.19 0.71 17.37
CA VAL A 175 -3.16 -0.31 16.93
C VAL A 175 -2.49 -1.60 16.42
N ALA A 176 -1.17 -1.57 16.18
CA ALA A 176 -0.36 -2.74 15.83
C ALA A 176 1.08 -2.49 16.25
N GLY A 177 1.79 -3.51 16.68
CA GLY A 177 3.19 -3.39 17.10
C GLY A 177 3.37 -2.58 18.38
N GLY A 178 4.46 -1.79 18.44
CA GLY A 178 4.76 -0.92 19.58
C GLY A 178 5.28 -1.64 20.81
N ASN A 179 5.82 -2.85 20.64
CA ASN A 179 6.39 -3.69 21.69
C ASN A 179 7.87 -3.98 21.40
N GLU A 180 8.60 -2.95 21.00
CA GLU A 180 9.99 -3.02 20.53
C GLU A 180 10.10 -3.79 19.19
N GLU A 181 11.21 -3.58 18.49
CA GLU A 181 11.54 -4.30 17.26
C GLU A 181 11.59 -5.81 17.52
N GLY A 182 11.00 -6.62 16.65
CA GLY A 182 11.08 -8.07 16.80
C GLY A 182 10.10 -8.85 15.92
N ASP A 183 10.13 -10.17 16.08
CA ASP A 183 9.37 -11.11 15.25
C ASP A 183 8.18 -11.77 15.97
N GLN A 184 7.92 -11.41 17.23
CA GLN A 184 6.78 -11.99 17.96
C GLN A 184 5.46 -11.50 17.34
N LEU A 185 4.34 -12.12 17.73
CA LEU A 185 3.03 -11.77 17.15
C LEU A 185 2.53 -10.38 17.57
N ASN A 186 3.11 -9.80 18.61
CA ASN A 186 2.80 -8.43 19.05
C ASN A 186 3.89 -7.41 18.65
N GLN A 187 4.87 -7.84 17.84
CA GLN A 187 5.99 -7.00 17.41
C GLN A 187 5.99 -6.81 15.89
N LEU A 188 6.70 -5.80 15.43
CA LEU A 188 6.98 -5.49 14.03
C LEU A 188 8.47 -5.21 13.87
N ASN A 189 8.95 -5.23 12.63
CA ASN A 189 10.31 -4.79 12.28
C ASN A 189 10.25 -4.03 10.96
N SER A 190 10.43 -2.72 11.05
CA SER A 190 10.38 -1.80 9.91
C SER A 190 9.07 -1.92 9.11
N PRO A 191 7.91 -1.67 9.75
CA PRO A 191 6.63 -1.76 9.04
C PRO A 191 6.55 -0.75 7.89
N GLY A 192 6.17 -1.27 6.71
CA GLY A 192 6.02 -0.49 5.49
C GLY A 192 4.58 -0.03 5.28
N SER A 193 3.98 -0.48 4.18
CA SER A 193 2.60 -0.14 3.82
C SER A 193 1.59 -0.77 4.75
N ILE A 194 0.43 -0.13 4.84
CA ILE A 194 -0.70 -0.62 5.66
C ILE A 194 -2.00 -0.58 4.85
N PHE A 195 -2.92 -1.48 5.18
CA PHE A 195 -4.29 -1.49 4.69
C PHE A 195 -5.22 -1.64 5.89
N VAL A 196 -6.39 -1.01 5.84
CA VAL A 196 -7.39 -1.11 6.91
C VAL A 196 -8.72 -1.54 6.29
N ASP A 197 -9.29 -2.63 6.79
CA ASP A 197 -10.56 -3.16 6.28
C ASP A 197 -11.78 -2.48 6.92
N GLU A 198 -12.97 -2.87 6.48
CA GLU A 198 -14.23 -2.29 6.95
C GLU A 198 -14.49 -2.53 8.45
N ASP A 199 -13.89 -3.56 9.01
CA ASP A 199 -14.01 -3.93 10.43
C ASP A 199 -12.90 -3.28 11.29
N GLN A 200 -12.10 -2.40 10.67
CA GLN A 200 -10.96 -1.73 11.28
C GLN A 200 -9.83 -2.71 11.67
N SER A 201 -9.72 -3.86 10.99
CA SER A 201 -8.51 -4.67 11.11
C SER A 201 -7.39 -4.02 10.32
N VAL A 202 -6.19 -4.03 10.87
CA VAL A 202 -5.02 -3.39 10.27
C VAL A 202 -4.11 -4.49 9.71
N TYR A 203 -3.84 -4.42 8.42
CA TYR A 203 -2.88 -5.30 7.75
C TYR A 203 -1.59 -4.50 7.56
N VAL A 204 -0.46 -5.09 7.91
CA VAL A 204 0.84 -4.40 7.95
C VAL A 204 1.87 -5.24 7.20
N SER A 205 2.55 -4.63 6.24
CA SER A 205 3.76 -5.22 5.66
C SER A 205 4.88 -5.10 6.68
N ASP A 206 5.26 -6.20 7.29
CA ASP A 206 6.29 -6.34 8.32
C ASP A 206 7.59 -6.70 7.60
N ALA A 207 8.20 -5.68 6.96
CA ALA A 207 9.13 -5.85 5.84
C ALA A 207 10.36 -6.69 6.20
N GLU A 208 11.03 -6.35 7.30
CA GLU A 208 12.25 -7.03 7.72
C GLU A 208 11.98 -8.42 8.33
N ASN A 209 10.72 -8.72 8.66
CA ASN A 209 10.30 -10.06 9.07
C ASN A 209 9.73 -10.88 7.89
N HIS A 210 9.74 -10.35 6.68
CA HIS A 210 9.33 -11.03 5.45
C HIS A 210 7.92 -11.63 5.56
N ARG A 211 6.97 -10.82 6.12
CA ARG A 211 5.59 -11.29 6.36
C ARG A 211 4.59 -10.13 6.27
N VAL A 212 3.30 -10.50 6.13
CA VAL A 212 2.21 -9.56 6.35
C VAL A 212 1.46 -10.01 7.60
N MET A 213 1.21 -9.06 8.49
CA MET A 213 0.52 -9.28 9.74
C MET A 213 -0.87 -8.62 9.72
N LYS A 214 -1.83 -9.24 10.40
CA LYS A 214 -3.20 -8.69 10.58
C LYS A 214 -3.50 -8.52 12.07
N TRP A 215 -3.85 -7.32 12.48
CA TRP A 215 -4.42 -7.05 13.81
C TRP A 215 -5.90 -6.78 13.67
N ILE A 216 -6.73 -7.64 14.24
CA ILE A 216 -8.16 -7.30 14.35
C ILE A 216 -8.32 -6.15 15.36
N LYS A 217 -9.37 -5.38 15.21
CA LYS A 217 -9.60 -4.19 16.04
C LYS A 217 -9.43 -4.50 17.53
N ASP A 218 -8.63 -3.69 18.19
CA ASP A 218 -8.33 -3.76 19.64
C ASP A 218 -7.59 -5.03 20.11
N ALA A 219 -7.05 -5.82 19.17
CA ALA A 219 -6.24 -7.00 19.51
C ALA A 219 -4.87 -6.58 20.05
N LYS A 220 -4.34 -7.36 20.99
CA LYS A 220 -3.01 -7.15 21.59
C LYS A 220 -1.88 -7.77 20.77
N GLU A 221 -2.21 -8.71 19.91
CA GLU A 221 -1.26 -9.38 19.01
C GLU A 221 -1.92 -9.61 17.66
N GLY A 222 -1.11 -9.69 16.64
CA GLY A 222 -1.55 -9.96 15.27
C GLY A 222 -1.48 -11.43 14.92
N THR A 223 -1.88 -11.74 13.70
CA THR A 223 -1.72 -13.06 13.09
C THR A 223 -0.96 -12.88 11.77
N ILE A 224 -0.12 -13.85 11.45
CA ILE A 224 0.56 -13.88 10.13
C ILE A 224 -0.50 -14.28 9.09
N VAL A 225 -0.63 -13.49 8.03
CA VAL A 225 -1.63 -13.75 6.98
C VAL A 225 -0.99 -13.93 5.59
N ALA A 226 0.31 -13.68 5.46
CA ALA A 226 1.09 -13.98 4.26
C ALA A 226 2.57 -14.06 4.62
N GLY A 227 3.31 -14.97 4.01
CA GLY A 227 4.74 -15.13 4.29
C GLY A 227 5.01 -15.68 5.69
N GLY A 228 6.09 -15.19 6.32
CA GLY A 228 6.45 -15.58 7.70
C GLY A 228 7.21 -16.91 7.80
N ASN A 229 7.68 -17.43 6.69
CA ASN A 229 8.46 -18.66 6.61
C ASN A 229 9.94 -18.35 6.25
N GLY A 230 10.41 -17.18 6.71
CA GLY A 230 11.73 -16.66 6.39
C GLY A 230 11.77 -16.02 5.01
N GLU A 231 12.85 -15.31 4.73
CA GLU A 231 13.09 -14.69 3.44
C GLU A 231 13.22 -15.76 2.34
N GLY A 232 12.59 -15.53 1.18
CA GLY A 232 12.75 -16.44 0.04
C GLY A 232 11.71 -16.23 -1.05
N GLU A 233 11.84 -17.07 -2.11
CA GLU A 233 11.00 -16.99 -3.30
C GLU A 233 9.93 -18.08 -3.41
N SER A 234 9.84 -19.00 -2.44
CA SER A 234 8.81 -20.05 -2.43
C SER A 234 7.41 -19.43 -2.29
N LEU A 235 6.37 -20.20 -2.59
CA LEU A 235 4.99 -19.68 -2.56
C LEU A 235 4.50 -19.34 -1.15
N ASN A 236 5.16 -19.86 -0.10
CA ASN A 236 4.87 -19.51 1.29
C ASN A 236 5.85 -18.51 1.88
N GLN A 237 6.72 -17.90 1.06
CA GLN A 237 7.74 -16.96 1.50
C GLN A 237 7.57 -15.61 0.79
N LEU A 238 8.13 -14.57 1.41
CA LEU A 238 8.24 -13.22 0.86
C LEU A 238 9.69 -12.73 1.04
N SER A 239 10.07 -11.70 0.31
CA SER A 239 11.33 -10.97 0.50
C SER A 239 11.04 -9.48 0.53
N GLU A 240 11.20 -8.87 1.70
CA GLU A 240 10.94 -7.44 1.91
C GLU A 240 9.58 -6.99 1.32
N PRO A 241 8.44 -7.53 1.81
CA PRO A 241 7.14 -7.09 1.29
C PRO A 241 6.87 -5.62 1.61
N TYR A 242 6.38 -4.86 0.63
CA TYR A 242 6.02 -3.46 0.82
C TYR A 242 4.51 -3.23 0.71
N GLY A 243 3.98 -3.07 -0.48
CA GLY A 243 2.56 -2.78 -0.68
C GLY A 243 1.66 -3.91 -0.20
N VAL A 244 0.57 -3.57 0.47
CA VAL A 244 -0.46 -4.53 0.85
C VAL A 244 -1.84 -3.95 0.52
N PHE A 245 -2.72 -4.79 -0.01
CA PHE A 245 -4.11 -4.45 -0.32
C PHE A 245 -4.97 -5.67 -0.02
N VAL A 246 -6.17 -5.45 0.50
CA VAL A 246 -7.11 -6.55 0.77
C VAL A 246 -8.42 -6.24 0.06
N ASP A 247 -8.93 -7.21 -0.71
CA ASP A 247 -10.18 -7.02 -1.43
C ASP A 247 -11.41 -7.39 -0.57
N ASP A 248 -12.61 -7.17 -1.13
CA ASP A 248 -13.87 -7.42 -0.45
C ASP A 248 -14.10 -8.91 -0.09
N LEU A 249 -13.27 -9.80 -0.62
CA LEU A 249 -13.31 -11.24 -0.32
C LEU A 249 -12.30 -11.65 0.75
N GLY A 250 -11.50 -10.69 1.23
CA GLY A 250 -10.44 -10.94 2.19
C GLY A 250 -9.18 -11.53 1.55
N GLN A 251 -9.04 -11.42 0.23
CA GLN A 251 -7.81 -11.85 -0.46
C GLN A 251 -6.73 -10.77 -0.26
N ILE A 252 -5.55 -11.19 0.13
CA ILE A 252 -4.45 -10.30 0.51
C ILE A 252 -3.43 -10.26 -0.62
N TYR A 253 -3.26 -9.09 -1.22
CA TYR A 253 -2.32 -8.84 -2.31
C TYR A 253 -1.09 -8.15 -1.75
N VAL A 254 0.08 -8.65 -2.11
CA VAL A 254 1.37 -8.21 -1.54
C VAL A 254 2.36 -7.89 -2.65
N ALA A 255 2.94 -6.71 -2.60
CA ALA A 255 4.10 -6.38 -3.42
C ALA A 255 5.33 -7.00 -2.77
N ASP A 256 5.80 -8.10 -3.34
CA ASP A 256 6.94 -8.92 -2.87
C ASP A 256 8.20 -8.35 -3.53
N PHE A 257 8.70 -7.25 -2.93
CA PHE A 257 9.70 -6.35 -3.50
C PHE A 257 10.97 -7.08 -3.94
N GLY A 258 11.53 -7.90 -3.05
CA GLY A 258 12.79 -8.60 -3.32
C GLY A 258 12.67 -9.71 -4.36
N ASN A 259 11.43 -10.14 -4.67
CA ASN A 259 11.18 -11.22 -5.64
C ASN A 259 10.54 -10.72 -6.95
N ASP A 260 10.44 -9.41 -7.15
CA ASP A 260 9.94 -8.78 -8.39
C ASP A 260 8.54 -9.29 -8.81
N ARG A 261 7.63 -9.50 -7.82
CA ARG A 261 6.32 -10.10 -8.09
C ARG A 261 5.22 -9.51 -7.20
N ILE A 262 3.97 -9.68 -7.64
CA ILE A 262 2.79 -9.45 -6.79
C ILE A 262 2.23 -10.83 -6.46
N MET A 263 2.05 -11.08 -5.18
CA MET A 263 1.51 -12.32 -4.64
C MET A 263 0.10 -12.11 -4.10
N ARG A 264 -0.69 -13.19 -4.01
CA ARG A 264 -2.01 -13.16 -3.40
C ARG A 264 -2.17 -14.34 -2.44
N TRP A 265 -2.69 -14.08 -1.25
CA TRP A 265 -3.07 -15.10 -0.26
C TRP A 265 -4.56 -15.04 0.02
N CYS A 266 -5.16 -16.23 0.23
CA CYS A 266 -6.46 -16.31 0.90
C CYS A 266 -6.20 -16.51 2.40
N GLU A 267 -6.97 -15.82 3.23
CA GLU A 267 -6.79 -15.93 4.69
C GLU A 267 -6.87 -17.39 5.14
N GLY A 268 -5.86 -17.88 5.84
CA GLY A 268 -5.75 -19.25 6.34
C GLY A 268 -5.05 -20.23 5.42
N GLU A 269 -4.63 -19.81 4.21
CA GLU A 269 -3.86 -20.67 3.31
C GLU A 269 -2.36 -20.54 3.63
N GLU A 270 -1.64 -21.65 3.59
CA GLU A 270 -0.19 -21.66 3.88
C GLU A 270 0.64 -21.08 2.72
N GLU A 271 0.15 -21.21 1.49
CA GLU A 271 0.84 -20.74 0.29
C GLU A 271 0.02 -19.70 -0.45
N GLY A 272 0.71 -18.71 -0.98
CA GLY A 272 0.13 -17.74 -1.90
C GLY A 272 0.23 -18.20 -3.35
N GLU A 273 -0.26 -17.38 -4.25
CA GLU A 273 -0.09 -17.58 -5.69
C GLU A 273 0.49 -16.30 -6.32
N ILE A 274 1.27 -16.48 -7.36
CA ILE A 274 1.82 -15.35 -8.12
C ILE A 274 0.68 -14.77 -8.98
N VAL A 275 0.41 -13.50 -8.79
CA VAL A 275 -0.58 -12.75 -9.59
C VAL A 275 0.07 -12.26 -10.87
N VAL A 276 1.20 -11.54 -10.76
CA VAL A 276 1.99 -11.03 -11.89
C VAL A 276 3.46 -10.94 -11.46
N GLY A 277 4.37 -10.94 -12.42
CA GLY A 277 5.81 -10.83 -12.16
C GLY A 277 6.45 -12.19 -11.88
N GLY A 278 7.60 -12.19 -11.22
CA GLY A 278 8.33 -13.42 -10.85
C GLY A 278 8.95 -14.14 -12.05
N ASN A 279 9.94 -13.52 -12.67
CA ASN A 279 10.78 -14.14 -13.72
C ASN A 279 10.08 -14.44 -15.07
N SER A 280 8.95 -13.82 -15.38
CA SER A 280 8.40 -13.90 -16.74
C SER A 280 9.02 -12.80 -17.62
N GLU A 281 9.56 -13.16 -18.77
CA GLU A 281 10.14 -12.18 -19.72
C GLU A 281 9.14 -11.10 -20.16
N GLU A 282 7.85 -11.40 -20.07
CA GLU A 282 6.78 -10.50 -20.52
C GLU A 282 6.38 -9.47 -19.45
N ASN A 283 6.73 -9.71 -18.18
CA ASN A 283 6.28 -8.93 -17.04
C ASN A 283 7.40 -8.52 -16.10
N GLN A 284 8.48 -8.02 -16.64
CA GLN A 284 9.62 -7.66 -15.80
C GLN A 284 9.29 -6.47 -14.89
N LEU A 285 8.71 -6.77 -13.72
CA LEU A 285 8.69 -5.83 -12.60
C LEU A 285 10.11 -5.76 -12.03
N ASN A 286 10.44 -4.65 -11.41
CA ASN A 286 11.73 -4.44 -10.76
C ASN A 286 11.46 -3.73 -9.44
N GLY A 287 11.43 -4.50 -8.36
CA GLY A 287 11.13 -3.99 -7.03
C GLY A 287 9.76 -3.33 -6.96
N PRO A 288 8.63 -4.05 -7.15
CA PRO A 288 7.30 -3.44 -6.98
C PRO A 288 7.09 -2.98 -5.53
N ILE A 289 6.61 -1.75 -5.34
CA ILE A 289 6.38 -1.19 -4.01
C ILE A 289 4.89 -0.97 -3.76
N GLY A 290 4.27 -0.04 -4.48
CA GLY A 290 2.86 0.28 -4.28
C GLY A 290 1.95 -0.54 -5.18
N LEU A 291 0.77 -0.86 -4.69
CA LEU A 291 -0.26 -1.51 -5.51
C LEU A 291 -1.63 -0.94 -5.18
N SER A 292 -2.50 -0.92 -6.18
CA SER A 292 -3.88 -0.42 -6.04
C SER A 292 -4.75 -1.04 -7.13
N PHE A 293 -6.06 -0.98 -6.94
CA PHE A 293 -7.02 -1.48 -7.93
C PHE A 293 -8.00 -0.38 -8.30
N ASP A 294 -8.46 -0.40 -9.56
CA ASP A 294 -9.61 0.43 -9.94
C ASP A 294 -10.93 -0.34 -9.74
N GLU A 295 -12.04 0.33 -10.01
CA GLU A 295 -13.39 -0.25 -9.80
C GLU A 295 -13.68 -1.43 -10.75
N GLU A 296 -12.96 -1.56 -11.86
CA GLU A 296 -13.08 -2.70 -12.75
C GLU A 296 -12.21 -3.88 -12.31
N GLY A 297 -11.32 -3.67 -11.37
CA GLY A 297 -10.41 -4.68 -10.84
C GLY A 297 -9.09 -4.77 -11.58
N ASP A 298 -8.76 -3.80 -12.42
CA ASP A 298 -7.43 -3.73 -13.02
C ASP A 298 -6.41 -3.41 -11.92
N LEU A 299 -5.30 -4.12 -11.91
CA LEU A 299 -4.22 -3.97 -10.92
C LEU A 299 -3.20 -2.95 -11.42
N TYR A 300 -2.94 -1.95 -10.60
CA TYR A 300 -1.90 -0.94 -10.85
C TYR A 300 -0.75 -1.18 -9.89
N VAL A 301 0.48 -1.16 -10.42
CA VAL A 301 1.69 -1.45 -9.63
C VAL A 301 2.72 -0.34 -9.86
N THR A 302 3.30 0.13 -8.78
CA THR A 302 4.47 1.00 -8.83
C THR A 302 5.70 0.14 -9.10
N ASP A 303 6.22 0.24 -10.31
CA ASP A 303 7.39 -0.50 -10.79
C ASP A 303 8.64 0.35 -10.53
N TYR A 304 9.07 0.34 -9.26
CA TYR A 304 10.01 1.26 -8.64
C TYR A 304 11.34 1.34 -9.38
N GLY A 305 11.95 0.18 -9.64
CA GLY A 305 13.24 0.12 -10.31
C GLY A 305 13.19 0.47 -11.79
N ASN A 306 11.99 0.38 -12.41
CA ASN A 306 11.77 0.75 -13.80
C ASN A 306 11.18 2.16 -13.96
N HIS A 307 10.99 2.89 -12.85
CA HIS A 307 10.59 4.31 -12.86
C HIS A 307 9.26 4.56 -13.59
N ARG A 308 8.25 3.68 -13.36
CA ARG A 308 6.97 3.75 -14.07
C ARG A 308 5.82 3.19 -13.22
N ILE A 309 4.60 3.47 -13.67
CA ILE A 309 3.42 2.76 -13.16
C ILE A 309 2.92 1.85 -14.27
N VAL A 310 2.68 0.60 -13.94
CA VAL A 310 2.12 -0.36 -14.87
C VAL A 310 0.73 -0.82 -14.42
N LYS A 311 -0.09 -1.19 -15.40
CA LYS A 311 -1.43 -1.72 -15.20
C LYS A 311 -1.49 -3.14 -15.78
N PHE A 312 -2.14 -4.03 -15.05
CA PHE A 312 -2.49 -5.38 -15.50
C PHE A 312 -4.01 -5.47 -15.56
N GLU A 313 -4.53 -5.70 -16.74
CA GLU A 313 -5.99 -5.77 -16.95
C GLU A 313 -6.55 -7.10 -16.43
N THR A 314 -7.68 -7.03 -15.74
CA THR A 314 -8.41 -8.22 -15.31
C THR A 314 -8.96 -9.00 -16.51
N ILE A 315 -9.10 -10.35 -16.39
CA ILE A 315 -9.59 -11.22 -17.48
C ILE A 315 -11.04 -11.62 -17.19
#